data_7ec56691008afaae1f5a46e7466d3335
#
_entry.id   7ec56691008afaae1f5a46e7466d3335
#
_cell.length_a   1.000
_cell.length_b   1.000
_cell.length_c   1.000
_cell.angle_alpha   90.00
_cell.angle_beta   90.00
_cell.angle_gamma   90.00
#
_symmetry.space_group_name_H-M   'P 1'
#
loop_
_entity.id
_entity.type
_entity.pdbx_description
1 polymer ?
#
loop_
_entity_poly.entity_id
_entity_poly.type
_entity_poly.pdbx_seq_one_letter_code
_entity_poly.pdbx_strand_id
1 'polypeptide(L)'
;MTSNEKEMGKSELLVVTGMSGAGKSLVIQSLEDMGFFCVDNLPPVLLPKFVELMAQGNPSLQKVAIAIDLRGKELFKSLVKEIDIIKSRNDVILDVMFLEAKTEKIISRYKESRRAHPLNEQGQRSLIDAINEEREHLSEIRSIANYVIDTTKLKPKELKQRISKFYLDENFETFTINVTSFGFKHGIQMDADLVFDVRFLPNPYYVEELRPFTGLDEPVYNYVMKWKETQIFFDKLTDLLKFMIPGYKKEGKSQLVIAIGCTGGQHRSV
;
A
#
# COMPACT_ATOMS: atom_id res chain seq x y z
N MET A 1 -12.96 -26.57 -3.51
CA MET A 1 -11.80 -26.93 -2.66
C MET A 1 -10.90 -25.73 -2.68
N THR A 2 -10.92 -24.94 -1.63
CA THR A 2 -10.23 -23.68 -1.46
C THR A 2 -8.76 -23.97 -1.14
N SER A 3 -7.86 -23.52 -2.00
CA SER A 3 -6.38 -23.63 -1.87
C SER A 3 -5.86 -22.67 -0.78
N ASN A 4 -6.24 -22.91 0.47
CA ASN A 4 -5.83 -22.09 1.61
C ASN A 4 -5.20 -22.94 2.73
N GLU A 5 -4.28 -23.84 2.37
CA GLU A 5 -3.22 -24.28 3.28
C GLU A 5 -1.90 -23.67 2.77
N LYS A 6 -1.71 -22.37 3.01
CA LYS A 6 -0.40 -21.75 2.89
C LYS A 6 0.51 -22.42 3.89
N GLU A 7 1.47 -23.21 3.39
CA GLU A 7 2.50 -23.87 4.19
C GLU A 7 3.21 -22.84 5.07
N MET A 8 2.94 -22.84 6.35
CA MET A 8 3.57 -21.94 7.33
C MET A 8 5.08 -22.12 7.30
N GLY A 9 5.81 -21.11 6.84
CA GLY A 9 7.28 -21.03 6.90
C GLY A 9 8.02 -20.77 5.60
N LYS A 10 7.36 -20.76 4.43
CA LYS A 10 8.02 -20.45 3.14
C LYS A 10 7.95 -18.97 2.82
N SER A 11 9.04 -18.42 2.28
CA SER A 11 9.05 -17.04 1.78
C SER A 11 8.22 -16.92 0.49
N GLU A 12 7.50 -15.83 0.33
CA GLU A 12 6.67 -15.51 -0.85
C GLU A 12 7.42 -14.55 -1.77
N LEU A 13 7.58 -14.92 -3.04
CA LEU A 13 8.17 -14.08 -4.07
C LEU A 13 7.15 -13.81 -5.18
N LEU A 14 6.82 -12.54 -5.39
CA LEU A 14 6.00 -12.10 -6.50
C LEU A 14 6.86 -11.40 -7.55
N VAL A 15 6.94 -11.98 -8.74
CA VAL A 15 7.56 -11.33 -9.91
C VAL A 15 6.49 -10.53 -10.65
N VAL A 16 6.64 -9.21 -10.69
CA VAL A 16 5.75 -8.29 -11.42
C VAL A 16 6.40 -7.91 -12.74
N THR A 17 5.80 -8.30 -13.84
CA THR A 17 6.30 -8.00 -15.18
C THR A 17 5.15 -7.62 -16.13
N GLY A 18 5.42 -7.40 -17.40
CA GLY A 18 4.42 -7.06 -18.40
C GLY A 18 4.78 -5.82 -19.20
N MET A 19 3.83 -5.40 -20.06
CA MET A 19 4.01 -4.33 -21.03
C MET A 19 4.49 -3.03 -20.39
N SER A 20 5.39 -2.34 -21.06
CA SER A 20 5.78 -0.97 -20.70
C SER A 20 4.59 -0.03 -20.75
N GLY A 21 4.40 0.76 -19.69
CA GLY A 21 3.20 1.60 -19.55
C GLY A 21 1.93 0.87 -19.06
N ALA A 22 2.00 -0.44 -18.74
CA ALA A 22 0.86 -1.18 -18.21
C ALA A 22 0.57 -0.93 -16.71
N GLY A 23 1.48 -0.27 -15.97
CA GLY A 23 1.24 0.12 -14.58
C GLY A 23 2.06 -0.66 -13.54
N LYS A 24 3.17 -1.28 -13.90
CA LYS A 24 4.06 -2.03 -12.99
C LYS A 24 4.45 -1.23 -11.74
N SER A 25 4.90 0.01 -11.91
CA SER A 25 5.30 0.86 -10.77
C SER A 25 4.14 1.12 -9.78
N LEU A 26 2.91 1.25 -10.26
CA LEU A 26 1.75 1.40 -9.40
C LEU A 26 1.44 0.12 -8.60
N VAL A 27 1.66 -1.04 -9.22
CA VAL A 27 1.53 -2.33 -8.54
C VAL A 27 2.59 -2.48 -7.44
N ILE A 28 3.85 -2.14 -7.73
CA ILE A 28 4.93 -2.18 -6.74
C ILE A 28 4.63 -1.26 -5.55
N GLN A 29 4.22 -0.01 -5.79
CA GLN A 29 3.79 0.89 -4.72
C GLN A 29 2.64 0.32 -3.88
N SER A 30 1.67 -0.34 -4.53
CA SER A 30 0.55 -0.95 -3.82
C SER A 30 0.97 -2.14 -2.95
N LEU A 31 1.94 -2.93 -3.41
CA LEU A 31 2.50 -4.06 -2.66
C LEU A 31 3.37 -3.58 -1.49
N GLU A 32 4.12 -2.49 -1.67
CA GLU A 32 4.88 -1.84 -0.61
C GLU A 32 3.95 -1.35 0.52
N ASP A 33 2.84 -0.68 0.17
CA ASP A 33 1.80 -0.28 1.12
C ASP A 33 1.17 -1.48 1.88
N MET A 34 1.27 -2.69 1.34
CA MET A 34 0.80 -3.95 1.94
C MET A 34 1.90 -4.71 2.69
N GLY A 35 3.07 -4.10 2.89
CA GLY A 35 4.17 -4.67 3.67
C GLY A 35 5.07 -5.65 2.92
N PHE A 36 5.02 -5.70 1.59
CA PHE A 36 6.02 -6.42 0.81
C PHE A 36 7.34 -5.66 0.80
N PHE A 37 8.45 -6.39 0.85
CA PHE A 37 9.74 -5.84 0.49
C PHE A 37 9.80 -5.73 -1.03
N CYS A 38 9.86 -4.50 -1.55
CA CYS A 38 9.75 -4.24 -2.97
C CYS A 38 11.10 -3.89 -3.60
N VAL A 39 11.40 -4.50 -4.76
CA VAL A 39 12.56 -4.17 -5.58
C VAL A 39 12.07 -3.82 -6.98
N ASP A 40 12.40 -2.62 -7.46
CA ASP A 40 12.06 -2.19 -8.81
C ASP A 40 13.24 -2.38 -9.77
N ASN A 41 12.95 -2.86 -10.98
CA ASN A 41 13.90 -2.99 -12.08
C ASN A 41 15.12 -3.90 -11.78
N LEU A 42 14.88 -5.03 -11.10
CA LEU A 42 15.94 -6.03 -10.88
C LEU A 42 16.32 -6.73 -12.19
N PRO A 43 17.62 -6.79 -12.57
CA PRO A 43 18.06 -7.62 -13.69
C PRO A 43 17.74 -9.10 -13.43
N PRO A 44 17.17 -9.85 -14.42
CA PRO A 44 16.78 -11.25 -14.24
C PRO A 44 17.90 -12.16 -13.71
N VAL A 45 19.13 -11.92 -14.11
CA VAL A 45 20.31 -12.69 -13.69
C VAL A 45 20.61 -12.60 -12.17
N LEU A 46 20.05 -11.61 -11.49
CA LEU A 46 20.20 -11.45 -10.03
C LEU A 46 19.07 -12.13 -9.24
N LEU A 47 18.03 -12.59 -9.92
CA LEU A 47 16.87 -13.20 -9.27
C LEU A 47 17.24 -14.44 -8.44
N PRO A 48 18.06 -15.40 -8.92
CA PRO A 48 18.47 -16.55 -8.11
C PRO A 48 19.22 -16.15 -6.85
N LYS A 49 20.09 -15.13 -6.96
CA LYS A 49 20.87 -14.64 -5.81
C LYS A 49 19.96 -13.99 -4.75
N PHE A 50 18.93 -13.29 -5.22
CA PHE A 50 17.93 -12.71 -4.32
C PHE A 50 17.12 -13.79 -3.59
N VAL A 51 16.73 -14.85 -4.29
CA VAL A 51 16.04 -16.02 -3.71
C VAL A 51 16.92 -16.72 -2.66
N GLU A 52 18.23 -16.84 -2.88
CA GLU A 52 19.16 -17.36 -1.87
C GLU A 52 19.15 -16.51 -0.59
N LEU A 53 19.07 -15.18 -0.71
CA LEU A 53 18.99 -14.29 0.45
C LEU A 53 17.65 -14.45 1.21
N MET A 54 16.55 -14.65 0.50
CA MET A 54 15.24 -14.94 1.11
C MET A 54 15.28 -16.25 1.91
N ALA A 55 15.93 -17.28 1.36
CA ALA A 55 16.05 -18.60 1.99
C ALA A 55 16.88 -18.60 3.30
N GLN A 56 17.69 -17.55 3.56
CA GLN A 56 18.43 -17.40 4.81
C GLN A 56 17.55 -17.03 6.02
N GLY A 57 16.24 -16.92 5.85
CA GLY A 57 15.29 -16.74 6.94
C GLY A 57 15.22 -15.32 7.51
N ASN A 58 15.60 -14.30 6.74
CA ASN A 58 15.43 -12.90 7.15
C ASN A 58 13.93 -12.56 7.23
N PRO A 59 13.39 -12.18 8.41
CA PRO A 59 11.98 -11.84 8.56
C PRO A 59 11.49 -10.73 7.62
N SER A 60 12.37 -9.77 7.27
CA SER A 60 12.05 -8.68 6.34
C SER A 60 11.90 -9.13 4.88
N LEU A 61 12.35 -10.35 4.54
CA LEU A 61 12.29 -10.92 3.21
C LEU A 61 11.29 -12.08 3.08
N GLN A 62 10.34 -12.19 3.98
CA GLN A 62 9.30 -13.22 3.92
C GLN A 62 8.29 -12.96 2.80
N LYS A 63 7.98 -11.70 2.51
CA LYS A 63 7.11 -11.29 1.41
C LYS A 63 7.86 -10.29 0.53
N VAL A 64 8.19 -10.71 -0.67
CA VAL A 64 9.00 -9.92 -1.61
C VAL A 64 8.25 -9.73 -2.91
N ALA A 65 8.26 -8.52 -3.45
CA ALA A 65 7.77 -8.22 -4.79
C ALA A 65 8.91 -7.61 -5.64
N ILE A 66 9.16 -8.19 -6.79
CA ILE A 66 10.23 -7.74 -7.68
C ILE A 66 9.63 -7.34 -9.02
N ALA A 67 9.75 -6.06 -9.38
CA ALA A 67 9.43 -5.65 -10.73
C ALA A 67 10.63 -5.90 -11.66
N ILE A 68 10.35 -6.57 -12.76
CA ILE A 68 11.33 -6.85 -13.81
C ILE A 68 10.89 -6.15 -15.09
N ASP A 69 11.70 -5.18 -15.52
CA ASP A 69 11.50 -4.48 -16.79
C ASP A 69 12.46 -5.05 -17.83
N LEU A 70 11.89 -5.61 -18.87
CA LEU A 70 12.62 -6.39 -19.86
C LEU A 70 12.92 -5.52 -21.08
N ARG A 71 14.14 -5.04 -21.17
CA ARG A 71 14.66 -4.24 -22.30
C ARG A 71 15.60 -5.06 -23.15
N GLY A 72 15.04 -6.01 -23.95
CA GLY A 72 15.83 -6.81 -24.90
C GLY A 72 15.56 -8.31 -24.87
N LYS A 73 15.69 -8.96 -26.04
CA LYS A 73 15.34 -10.38 -26.25
C LYS A 73 16.07 -11.36 -25.33
N GLU A 74 17.33 -11.11 -25.03
CA GLU A 74 18.13 -11.99 -24.18
C GLU A 74 17.65 -12.03 -22.74
N LEU A 75 17.16 -10.90 -22.21
CA LEU A 75 16.65 -10.81 -20.86
C LEU A 75 15.32 -11.56 -20.68
N PHE A 76 14.48 -11.66 -21.74
CA PHE A 76 13.23 -12.44 -21.70
C PHE A 76 13.49 -13.92 -21.48
N LYS A 77 14.37 -14.51 -22.32
CA LYS A 77 14.71 -15.93 -22.20
C LYS A 77 15.39 -16.25 -20.87
N SER A 78 16.22 -15.35 -20.38
CA SER A 78 16.84 -15.48 -19.08
C SER A 78 15.79 -15.52 -17.97
N LEU A 79 14.79 -14.61 -17.99
CA LEU A 79 13.77 -14.57 -16.94
C LEU A 79 12.92 -15.85 -16.90
N VAL A 80 12.47 -16.37 -18.05
CA VAL A 80 11.67 -17.61 -18.10
C VAL A 80 12.46 -18.76 -17.48
N LYS A 81 13.73 -18.91 -17.87
CA LYS A 81 14.62 -19.94 -17.32
C LYS A 81 14.79 -19.81 -15.79
N GLU A 82 15.01 -18.60 -15.29
CA GLU A 82 15.18 -18.38 -13.85
C GLU A 82 13.87 -18.66 -13.07
N ILE A 83 12.72 -18.30 -13.64
CA ILE A 83 11.41 -18.63 -13.07
C ILE A 83 11.22 -20.15 -12.92
N ASP A 84 11.55 -20.92 -13.97
CA ASP A 84 11.43 -22.38 -13.95
C ASP A 84 12.36 -23.01 -12.89
N ILE A 85 13.59 -22.53 -12.79
CA ILE A 85 14.54 -22.98 -11.78
C ILE A 85 13.99 -22.68 -10.36
N ILE A 86 13.47 -21.48 -10.12
CA ILE A 86 12.95 -21.09 -8.80
C ILE A 86 11.67 -21.87 -8.48
N LYS A 87 10.77 -22.09 -9.45
CA LYS A 87 9.56 -22.91 -9.26
C LYS A 87 9.86 -24.34 -8.84
N SER A 88 11.03 -24.87 -9.21
CA SER A 88 11.46 -26.22 -8.79
C SER A 88 11.95 -26.28 -7.35
N ARG A 89 12.15 -25.16 -6.69
CA ARG A 89 12.58 -25.07 -5.28
C ARG A 89 11.39 -25.28 -4.33
N ASN A 90 11.68 -25.82 -3.14
CA ASN A 90 10.67 -26.08 -2.11
C ASN A 90 10.68 -25.03 -0.98
N ASP A 91 11.61 -24.08 -1.01
CA ASP A 91 11.85 -23.11 0.07
C ASP A 91 11.20 -21.72 -0.20
N VAL A 92 10.74 -21.48 -1.45
CA VAL A 92 10.10 -20.24 -1.85
C VAL A 92 8.84 -20.53 -2.66
N ILE A 93 7.77 -19.79 -2.40
CA ILE A 93 6.56 -19.79 -3.24
C ILE A 93 6.74 -18.66 -4.25
N LEU A 94 6.80 -19.00 -5.54
CA LEU A 94 6.93 -18.03 -6.61
C LEU A 94 5.63 -17.86 -7.38
N ASP A 95 5.13 -16.63 -7.42
CA ASP A 95 4.07 -16.20 -8.31
C ASP A 95 4.57 -15.19 -9.34
N VAL A 96 3.97 -15.22 -10.52
CA VAL A 96 4.25 -14.28 -11.62
C VAL A 96 2.97 -13.50 -11.93
N MET A 97 3.04 -12.18 -11.82
CA MET A 97 1.96 -11.27 -12.19
C MET A 97 2.35 -10.53 -13.47
N PHE A 98 1.53 -10.69 -14.50
CA PHE A 98 1.71 -10.05 -15.81
C PHE A 98 0.70 -8.93 -16.01
N LEU A 99 1.20 -7.74 -16.30
CA LEU A 99 0.39 -6.57 -16.58
C LEU A 99 0.35 -6.28 -18.08
N GLU A 100 -0.85 -6.12 -18.60
CA GLU A 100 -1.05 -5.75 -20.01
C GLU A 100 -2.06 -4.62 -20.17
N ALA A 101 -2.05 -3.99 -21.33
CA ALA A 101 -3.10 -3.07 -21.79
C ALA A 101 -3.19 -3.08 -23.30
N LYS A 102 -4.33 -2.62 -23.85
CA LYS A 102 -4.49 -2.42 -25.29
C LYS A 102 -3.51 -1.37 -25.81
N THR A 103 -3.09 -1.53 -27.04
CA THR A 103 -2.11 -0.66 -27.72
C THR A 103 -2.51 0.81 -27.66
N GLU A 104 -3.80 1.13 -27.89
CA GLU A 104 -4.31 2.51 -27.84
C GLU A 104 -4.15 3.14 -26.45
N LYS A 105 -4.35 2.32 -25.39
CA LYS A 105 -4.22 2.81 -24.01
C LYS A 105 -2.74 3.03 -23.63
N ILE A 106 -1.86 2.15 -24.07
CA ILE A 106 -0.41 2.33 -23.88
C ILE A 106 0.06 3.59 -24.60
N ILE A 107 -0.34 3.81 -25.86
CA ILE A 107 -0.03 5.03 -26.61
C ILE A 107 -0.48 6.29 -25.86
N SER A 108 -1.73 6.30 -25.36
CA SER A 108 -2.26 7.41 -24.56
C SER A 108 -1.36 7.72 -23.37
N ARG A 109 -0.98 6.68 -22.59
CA ARG A 109 -0.13 6.83 -21.40
C ARG A 109 1.27 7.34 -21.74
N TYR A 110 1.87 6.90 -22.85
CA TYR A 110 3.15 7.41 -23.31
C TYR A 110 3.08 8.89 -23.73
N LYS A 111 2.01 9.28 -24.43
CA LYS A 111 1.78 10.69 -24.79
C LYS A 111 1.59 11.58 -23.55
N GLU A 112 0.85 11.10 -22.55
CA GLU A 112 0.63 11.82 -21.30
C GLU A 112 1.93 11.97 -20.47
N SER A 113 2.73 10.90 -20.38
CA SER A 113 3.97 10.88 -19.58
C SER A 113 5.18 11.51 -20.28
N ARG A 114 5.09 11.78 -21.60
CA ARG A 114 6.18 12.27 -22.45
C ARG A 114 7.48 11.45 -22.37
N ARG A 115 7.36 10.14 -22.13
CA ARG A 115 8.48 9.21 -22.08
C ARG A 115 8.67 8.52 -23.42
N ALA A 116 9.89 8.12 -23.74
CA ALA A 116 10.16 7.23 -24.86
C ALA A 116 9.86 5.77 -24.47
N HIS A 117 9.41 4.97 -25.44
CA HIS A 117 9.24 3.54 -25.23
C HIS A 117 10.62 2.85 -25.17
N PRO A 118 10.86 1.87 -24.28
CA PRO A 118 12.18 1.24 -24.13
C PRO A 118 12.75 0.65 -25.42
N LEU A 119 11.90 0.11 -26.29
CA LEU A 119 12.33 -0.40 -27.61
C LEU A 119 12.38 0.68 -28.69
N ASN A 120 12.18 1.94 -28.36
CA ASN A 120 12.25 3.08 -29.30
C ASN A 120 13.01 4.29 -28.73
N GLU A 121 14.01 4.08 -27.90
CA GLU A 121 14.81 5.16 -27.28
C GLU A 121 15.52 6.05 -28.31
N GLN A 122 15.87 5.49 -29.49
CA GLN A 122 16.53 6.24 -30.56
C GLN A 122 15.55 6.90 -31.55
N GLY A 123 14.23 6.76 -31.36
CA GLY A 123 13.21 7.37 -32.23
C GLY A 123 13.17 6.83 -33.67
N GLN A 124 13.82 5.70 -33.96
CA GLN A 124 13.94 5.13 -35.30
C GLN A 124 12.73 4.32 -35.75
N ARG A 125 11.78 4.02 -34.84
CA ARG A 125 10.61 3.18 -35.08
C ARG A 125 9.33 3.89 -34.65
N SER A 126 8.20 3.43 -35.17
CA SER A 126 6.91 3.91 -34.64
C SER A 126 6.66 3.35 -33.24
N LEU A 127 5.95 4.10 -32.40
CA LEU A 127 5.55 3.64 -31.07
C LEU A 127 4.67 2.37 -31.15
N ILE A 128 3.86 2.24 -32.20
CA ILE A 128 3.01 1.06 -32.42
C ILE A 128 3.86 -0.18 -32.67
N ASP A 129 4.88 -0.07 -33.52
CA ASP A 129 5.76 -1.19 -33.84
C ASP A 129 6.54 -1.64 -32.59
N ALA A 130 7.04 -0.70 -31.81
CA ALA A 130 7.73 -0.99 -30.55
C ALA A 130 6.83 -1.72 -29.54
N ILE A 131 5.55 -1.30 -29.40
CA ILE A 131 4.56 -1.96 -28.53
C ILE A 131 4.25 -3.38 -29.04
N ASN A 132 4.09 -3.57 -30.33
CA ASN A 132 3.79 -4.89 -30.92
C ASN A 132 4.98 -5.84 -30.75
N GLU A 133 6.20 -5.39 -31.01
CA GLU A 133 7.43 -6.16 -30.79
C GLU A 133 7.58 -6.54 -29.31
N GLU A 134 7.33 -5.60 -28.37
CA GLU A 134 7.34 -5.90 -26.94
C GLU A 134 6.33 -6.99 -26.58
N ARG A 135 5.11 -6.92 -27.13
CA ARG A 135 4.05 -7.90 -26.91
C ARG A 135 4.43 -9.30 -27.37
N GLU A 136 5.07 -9.42 -28.55
CA GLU A 136 5.58 -10.67 -29.04
C GLU A 136 6.67 -11.26 -28.13
N HIS A 137 7.61 -10.43 -27.71
CA HIS A 137 8.68 -10.85 -26.81
C HIS A 137 8.15 -11.29 -25.43
N LEU A 138 7.08 -10.68 -24.92
CA LEU A 138 6.48 -11.00 -23.63
C LEU A 138 5.50 -12.17 -23.66
N SER A 139 5.17 -12.72 -24.83
CA SER A 139 4.14 -13.75 -24.99
C SER A 139 4.43 -15.01 -24.17
N GLU A 140 5.68 -15.44 -24.10
CA GLU A 140 6.11 -16.62 -23.34
C GLU A 140 5.94 -16.41 -21.83
N ILE A 141 6.38 -15.27 -21.31
CA ILE A 141 6.23 -14.93 -19.87
C ILE A 141 4.75 -14.77 -19.51
N ARG A 142 3.96 -14.17 -20.40
CA ARG A 142 2.50 -14.06 -20.24
C ARG A 142 1.85 -15.44 -20.10
N SER A 143 2.30 -16.44 -20.84
CA SER A 143 1.74 -17.80 -20.80
C SER A 143 2.00 -18.55 -19.50
N ILE A 144 3.11 -18.26 -18.81
CA ILE A 144 3.49 -18.90 -17.54
C ILE A 144 3.08 -18.10 -16.31
N ALA A 145 2.45 -16.93 -16.51
CA ALA A 145 2.03 -16.04 -15.43
C ALA A 145 0.86 -16.65 -14.64
N ASN A 146 0.93 -16.59 -13.30
CA ASN A 146 -0.14 -17.01 -12.40
C ASN A 146 -1.32 -16.02 -12.47
N TYR A 147 -1.01 -14.73 -12.64
CA TYR A 147 -2.02 -13.66 -12.73
C TYR A 147 -1.77 -12.80 -13.97
N VAL A 148 -2.78 -12.65 -14.83
CA VAL A 148 -2.76 -11.72 -15.96
C VAL A 148 -3.78 -10.62 -15.71
N ILE A 149 -3.31 -9.37 -15.67
CA ILE A 149 -4.16 -8.21 -15.36
C ILE A 149 -4.19 -7.26 -16.56
N ASP A 150 -5.33 -7.18 -17.22
CA ASP A 150 -5.61 -6.15 -18.23
C ASP A 150 -5.97 -4.83 -17.51
N THR A 151 -5.09 -3.84 -17.68
CA THR A 151 -5.22 -2.51 -17.09
C THR A 151 -5.84 -1.48 -18.05
N THR A 152 -6.34 -1.89 -19.20
CA THR A 152 -6.86 -1.01 -20.27
C THR A 152 -7.89 -0.02 -19.74
N LYS A 153 -8.86 -0.53 -18.97
CA LYS A 153 -9.98 0.27 -18.45
C LYS A 153 -9.82 0.68 -16.99
N LEU A 154 -8.76 0.21 -16.32
CA LEU A 154 -8.58 0.47 -14.90
C LEU A 154 -7.99 1.86 -14.66
N LYS A 155 -8.61 2.59 -13.72
CA LYS A 155 -8.01 3.77 -13.10
C LYS A 155 -6.96 3.33 -12.06
N PRO A 156 -6.00 4.18 -11.69
CA PRO A 156 -4.99 3.85 -10.69
C PRO A 156 -5.58 3.25 -9.41
N LYS A 157 -6.66 3.83 -8.88
CA LYS A 157 -7.36 3.36 -7.68
C LYS A 157 -7.96 1.97 -7.84
N GLU A 158 -8.55 1.68 -9.01
CA GLU A 158 -9.16 0.38 -9.30
C GLU A 158 -8.10 -0.73 -9.44
N LEU A 159 -6.94 -0.39 -10.04
CA LEU A 159 -5.79 -1.31 -10.09
C LEU A 159 -5.30 -1.61 -8.67
N LYS A 160 -5.10 -0.58 -7.84
CA LYS A 160 -4.69 -0.75 -6.43
C LYS A 160 -5.66 -1.65 -5.65
N GLN A 161 -6.96 -1.41 -5.76
CA GLN A 161 -7.99 -2.26 -5.14
C GLN A 161 -7.97 -3.71 -5.66
N ARG A 162 -7.69 -3.90 -6.95
CA ARG A 162 -7.59 -5.23 -7.54
C ARG A 162 -6.40 -6.00 -7.01
N ILE A 163 -5.23 -5.34 -6.86
CA ILE A 163 -4.04 -5.96 -6.27
C ILE A 163 -4.28 -6.33 -4.82
N SER A 164 -4.90 -5.45 -4.04
CA SER A 164 -5.23 -5.72 -2.63
C SER A 164 -6.06 -6.99 -2.46
N LYS A 165 -7.01 -7.25 -3.36
CA LYS A 165 -7.85 -8.45 -3.30
C LYS A 165 -7.08 -9.77 -3.52
N PHE A 166 -5.90 -9.75 -4.14
CA PHE A 166 -5.09 -10.96 -4.33
C PHE A 166 -4.26 -11.32 -3.09
N TYR A 167 -3.87 -10.33 -2.30
CA TYR A 167 -2.85 -10.50 -1.25
C TYR A 167 -3.32 -10.17 0.15
N LEU A 168 -4.45 -9.48 0.29
CA LEU A 168 -5.02 -9.23 1.61
C LEU A 168 -6.04 -10.32 1.93
N ASP A 169 -5.83 -11.04 3.03
CA ASP A 169 -6.91 -11.75 3.70
C ASP A 169 -8.03 -10.74 4.00
N GLU A 170 -9.28 -11.17 3.98
CA GLU A 170 -10.45 -10.31 4.22
C GLU A 170 -10.37 -9.50 5.52
N ASN A 171 -9.45 -9.85 6.42
CA ASN A 171 -9.20 -9.19 7.72
C ASN A 171 -8.02 -8.20 7.72
N PHE A 172 -7.28 -8.02 6.61
CA PHE A 172 -6.19 -7.05 6.57
C PHE A 172 -6.73 -5.68 6.15
N GLU A 173 -7.33 -4.98 7.09
CA GLU A 173 -7.70 -3.56 6.88
C GLU A 173 -6.42 -2.71 6.86
N THR A 174 -6.04 -2.20 5.70
CA THR A 174 -4.92 -1.24 5.52
C THR A 174 -5.24 0.16 6.02
N PHE A 175 -6.42 0.36 6.64
CA PHE A 175 -6.84 1.65 7.14
C PHE A 175 -6.62 1.77 8.63
N THR A 176 -5.66 2.59 9.03
CA THR A 176 -5.33 2.84 10.43
C THR A 176 -5.92 4.16 10.90
N ILE A 177 -6.51 4.17 12.09
CA ILE A 177 -7.00 5.38 12.75
C ILE A 177 -6.08 5.68 13.94
N ASN A 178 -5.38 6.79 13.89
CA ASN A 178 -4.58 7.29 14.99
C ASN A 178 -5.32 8.43 15.70
N VAL A 179 -5.66 8.21 16.96
CA VAL A 179 -6.25 9.24 17.81
C VAL A 179 -5.16 9.77 18.75
N THR A 180 -4.93 11.08 18.69
CA THR A 180 -3.86 11.72 19.45
C THR A 180 -4.41 12.89 20.29
N SER A 181 -3.80 13.10 21.46
CA SER A 181 -4.06 14.24 22.31
C SER A 181 -2.99 15.30 22.13
N PHE A 182 -3.36 16.58 22.04
CA PHE A 182 -2.38 17.67 21.97
C PHE A 182 -2.81 18.91 22.80
N GLY A 183 -1.81 19.74 23.10
CA GLY A 183 -2.02 21.01 23.79
C GLY A 183 -1.90 22.19 22.84
N PHE A 184 -2.94 23.03 22.72
CA PHE A 184 -2.91 24.23 21.88
C PHE A 184 -1.76 25.18 22.24
N LYS A 185 -1.29 25.19 23.49
CA LYS A 185 -0.14 25.98 23.92
C LYS A 185 1.18 25.57 23.22
N HIS A 186 1.24 24.35 22.65
CA HIS A 186 2.40 23.82 21.92
C HIS A 186 2.22 23.87 20.41
N GLY A 187 1.10 24.38 19.91
CA GLY A 187 0.73 24.42 18.50
C GLY A 187 -0.22 23.28 18.11
N ILE A 188 -0.80 23.41 16.92
CA ILE A 188 -1.68 22.39 16.33
C ILE A 188 -0.81 21.28 15.75
N GLN A 189 -1.25 20.04 15.87
CA GLN A 189 -0.59 18.89 15.28
C GLN A 189 -0.69 18.98 13.74
N MET A 190 0.45 19.10 13.06
CA MET A 190 0.52 19.44 11.63
C MET A 190 0.09 18.30 10.70
N ASP A 191 0.20 17.05 11.15
CA ASP A 191 -0.16 15.84 10.40
C ASP A 191 -1.61 15.38 10.67
N ALA A 192 -2.38 16.15 11.47
CA ALA A 192 -3.77 15.80 11.78
C ALA A 192 -4.69 16.06 10.59
N ASP A 193 -5.51 15.08 10.25
CA ASP A 193 -6.58 15.21 9.26
C ASP A 193 -7.83 15.86 9.85
N LEU A 194 -8.12 15.56 11.12
CA LEU A 194 -9.24 16.11 11.88
C LEU A 194 -8.74 16.65 13.21
N VAL A 195 -9.15 17.87 13.54
CA VAL A 195 -8.80 18.52 14.79
C VAL A 195 -10.04 18.93 15.54
N PHE A 196 -10.17 18.47 16.78
CA PHE A 196 -11.29 18.81 17.66
C PHE A 196 -10.80 19.57 18.89
N ASP A 197 -11.38 20.74 19.11
CA ASP A 197 -11.08 21.58 20.28
C ASP A 197 -12.04 21.26 21.42
N VAL A 198 -11.51 20.71 22.52
CA VAL A 198 -12.30 20.37 23.72
C VAL A 198 -12.10 21.35 24.88
N ARG A 199 -11.59 22.57 24.61
CA ARG A 199 -11.37 23.60 25.65
C ARG A 199 -12.65 24.13 26.27
N PHE A 200 -13.77 23.98 25.58
CA PHE A 200 -15.11 24.37 26.12
C PHE A 200 -15.61 23.44 27.22
N LEU A 201 -15.05 22.22 27.36
CA LEU A 201 -15.41 21.28 28.42
C LEU A 201 -14.87 21.73 29.78
N PRO A 202 -15.53 21.36 30.90
CA PRO A 202 -15.08 21.68 32.24
C PRO A 202 -13.62 21.29 32.48
N ASN A 203 -12.82 22.17 33.05
CA ASN A 203 -11.40 22.04 33.16
C ASN A 203 -10.96 21.51 34.54
N PRO A 204 -10.45 20.26 34.65
CA PRO A 204 -9.98 19.68 35.90
C PRO A 204 -8.83 20.46 36.55
N TYR A 205 -8.06 21.24 35.79
CA TYR A 205 -6.98 22.05 36.30
C TYR A 205 -7.37 23.04 37.40
N TYR A 206 -8.66 23.49 37.44
CA TYR A 206 -9.13 24.38 38.45
C TYR A 206 -9.54 23.68 39.77
N VAL A 207 -9.51 22.34 39.78
CA VAL A 207 -9.69 21.52 40.99
C VAL A 207 -8.30 21.18 41.52
N GLU A 208 -7.97 21.66 42.71
CA GLU A 208 -6.61 21.60 43.27
C GLU A 208 -6.08 20.14 43.36
N GLU A 209 -6.97 19.22 43.80
CA GLU A 209 -6.65 17.81 43.96
C GLU A 209 -6.43 17.09 42.60
N LEU A 210 -6.98 17.60 41.49
CA LEU A 210 -6.87 17.00 40.18
C LEU A 210 -5.73 17.57 39.35
N ARG A 211 -5.20 18.72 39.74
CA ARG A 211 -4.16 19.44 38.95
C ARG A 211 -2.89 18.64 38.66
N PRO A 212 -2.35 17.79 39.57
CA PRO A 212 -1.15 17.03 39.33
C PRO A 212 -1.35 15.79 38.45
N PHE A 213 -2.60 15.40 38.19
CA PHE A 213 -2.98 14.21 37.43
C PHE A 213 -3.26 14.53 35.97
N THR A 214 -3.40 13.48 35.15
CA THR A 214 -3.70 13.55 33.70
C THR A 214 -5.03 12.90 33.38
N GLY A 215 -5.52 12.97 32.16
CA GLY A 215 -6.74 12.29 31.71
C GLY A 215 -6.63 10.75 31.74
N LEU A 216 -5.42 10.18 31.83
CA LEU A 216 -5.21 8.75 32.05
C LEU A 216 -5.50 8.32 33.49
N ASP A 217 -5.55 9.27 34.40
CA ASP A 217 -5.82 8.99 35.81
C ASP A 217 -7.32 9.00 36.08
N GLU A 218 -7.82 7.97 36.75
CA GLU A 218 -9.25 7.75 36.99
C GLU A 218 -9.98 8.96 37.59
N PRO A 219 -9.43 9.70 38.57
CA PRO A 219 -10.09 10.88 39.14
C PRO A 219 -10.34 11.98 38.09
N VAL A 220 -9.40 12.23 37.20
CA VAL A 220 -9.52 13.22 36.11
C VAL A 220 -10.52 12.75 35.06
N TYR A 221 -10.42 11.50 34.63
CA TYR A 221 -11.37 10.88 33.71
C TYR A 221 -12.78 11.01 34.22
N ASN A 222 -13.04 10.58 35.47
CA ASN A 222 -14.38 10.66 36.11
C ASN A 222 -14.87 12.09 36.23
N TYR A 223 -13.99 13.04 36.53
CA TYR A 223 -14.36 14.45 36.56
C TYR A 223 -14.81 14.99 35.22
N VAL A 224 -14.06 14.69 34.13
CA VAL A 224 -14.40 15.17 32.78
C VAL A 224 -15.65 14.49 32.26
N MET A 225 -15.77 13.18 32.44
CA MET A 225 -16.90 12.40 31.93
C MET A 225 -18.22 12.54 32.66
N LYS A 226 -18.21 13.04 33.89
CA LYS A 226 -19.50 13.24 34.65
C LYS A 226 -20.40 14.32 34.10
N TRP A 227 -19.87 15.22 33.28
CA TRP A 227 -20.62 16.36 32.76
C TRP A 227 -21.45 15.98 31.55
N LYS A 228 -22.70 16.47 31.51
CA LYS A 228 -23.63 16.21 30.41
C LYS A 228 -23.10 16.71 29.06
N GLU A 229 -22.45 17.86 29.07
CA GLU A 229 -21.83 18.46 27.88
C GLU A 229 -20.74 17.56 27.28
N THR A 230 -19.92 16.90 28.11
CA THR A 230 -18.89 15.95 27.68
C THR A 230 -19.53 14.72 27.02
N GLN A 231 -20.55 14.16 27.64
CA GLN A 231 -21.27 13.00 27.11
C GLN A 231 -21.94 13.32 25.77
N ILE A 232 -22.64 14.46 25.67
CA ILE A 232 -23.28 14.91 24.42
C ILE A 232 -22.22 15.13 23.32
N PHE A 233 -21.09 15.73 23.66
CA PHE A 233 -19.99 15.93 22.70
C PHE A 233 -19.43 14.59 22.21
N PHE A 234 -19.16 13.66 23.13
CA PHE A 234 -18.65 12.35 22.82
C PHE A 234 -19.57 11.56 21.88
N ASP A 235 -20.87 11.56 22.16
CA ASP A 235 -21.88 10.90 21.32
C ASP A 235 -21.91 11.51 19.91
N LYS A 236 -21.94 12.85 19.81
CA LYS A 236 -21.94 13.55 18.51
C LYS A 236 -20.66 13.33 17.73
N LEU A 237 -19.51 13.34 18.40
CA LEU A 237 -18.21 13.08 17.77
C LEU A 237 -18.14 11.64 17.25
N THR A 238 -18.60 10.69 18.05
CA THR A 238 -18.64 9.27 17.66
C THR A 238 -19.53 9.05 16.44
N ASP A 239 -20.72 9.64 16.41
CA ASP A 239 -21.63 9.54 15.26
C ASP A 239 -21.06 10.21 14.01
N LEU A 240 -20.43 11.38 14.16
CA LEU A 240 -19.73 12.05 13.06
C LEU A 240 -18.62 11.20 12.48
N LEU A 241 -17.77 10.62 13.33
CA LEU A 241 -16.66 9.76 12.89
C LEU A 241 -17.17 8.48 12.23
N LYS A 242 -18.21 7.84 12.77
CA LYS A 242 -18.85 6.66 12.13
C LYS A 242 -19.37 6.99 10.73
N PHE A 243 -19.89 8.19 10.52
CA PHE A 243 -20.34 8.66 9.22
C PHE A 243 -19.17 8.94 8.26
N MET A 244 -18.10 9.58 8.73
CA MET A 244 -16.98 10.03 7.90
C MET A 244 -15.99 8.92 7.53
N ILE A 245 -15.68 8.01 8.46
CA ILE A 245 -14.65 6.95 8.27
C ILE A 245 -14.86 6.11 6.99
N PRO A 246 -16.07 5.62 6.65
CA PRO A 246 -16.31 4.90 5.42
C PRO A 246 -15.97 5.73 4.16
N GLY A 247 -16.17 7.06 4.22
CA GLY A 247 -15.82 7.99 3.16
C GLY A 247 -14.31 8.06 2.92
N TYR A 248 -13.52 8.17 3.98
CA TYR A 248 -12.05 8.17 3.91
C TYR A 248 -11.49 6.85 3.39
N LYS A 249 -12.03 5.71 3.85
CA LYS A 249 -11.69 4.39 3.28
C LYS A 249 -12.01 4.32 1.78
N LYS A 250 -13.17 4.81 1.38
CA LYS A 250 -13.59 4.81 -0.03
C LYS A 250 -12.72 5.72 -0.90
N GLU A 251 -12.21 6.81 -0.37
CA GLU A 251 -11.27 7.69 -1.05
C GLU A 251 -9.89 7.03 -1.24
N GLY A 252 -9.54 6.03 -0.42
CA GLY A 252 -8.28 5.29 -0.51
C GLY A 252 -7.19 5.81 0.41
N LYS A 253 -7.55 6.54 1.47
CA LYS A 253 -6.60 6.83 2.56
C LYS A 253 -6.15 5.53 3.21
N SER A 254 -4.87 5.45 3.56
CA SER A 254 -4.30 4.35 4.35
C SER A 254 -4.32 4.64 5.85
N GLN A 255 -4.37 5.94 6.22
CA GLN A 255 -4.32 6.41 7.60
C GLN A 255 -5.23 7.62 7.78
N LEU A 256 -5.87 7.72 8.94
CA LEU A 256 -6.61 8.89 9.40
C LEU A 256 -6.07 9.31 10.77
N VAL A 257 -5.57 10.54 10.87
CA VAL A 257 -5.06 11.11 12.12
C VAL A 257 -6.11 12.06 12.69
N ILE A 258 -6.61 11.73 13.89
CA ILE A 258 -7.60 12.53 14.63
C ILE A 258 -6.91 13.13 15.86
N ALA A 259 -6.80 14.44 15.90
CA ALA A 259 -6.20 15.17 17.01
C ALA A 259 -7.26 15.83 17.88
N ILE A 260 -7.23 15.54 19.19
CA ILE A 260 -8.11 16.15 20.19
C ILE A 260 -7.27 17.10 21.03
N GLY A 261 -7.65 18.39 21.07
CA GLY A 261 -6.87 19.44 21.69
C GLY A 261 -7.52 20.08 22.91
N CYS A 262 -6.77 20.17 24.00
CA CYS A 262 -7.10 21.06 25.09
C CYS A 262 -5.97 22.08 25.31
N THR A 263 -6.01 22.91 26.36
CA THR A 263 -4.98 23.95 26.58
C THR A 263 -3.60 23.34 26.73
N GLY A 264 -3.43 22.33 27.57
CA GLY A 264 -2.15 21.68 27.86
C GLY A 264 -1.96 20.31 27.23
N GLY A 265 -2.99 19.69 26.66
CA GLY A 265 -2.91 18.34 26.09
C GLY A 265 -2.86 17.21 27.14
N GLN A 266 -3.20 17.46 28.39
CA GLN A 266 -2.96 16.51 29.50
C GLN A 266 -4.22 16.08 30.24
N HIS A 267 -5.32 16.81 30.15
CA HIS A 267 -6.52 16.56 30.97
C HIS A 267 -7.74 16.20 30.11
N ARG A 268 -8.38 17.22 29.46
CA ARG A 268 -9.66 17.06 28.75
C ARG A 268 -9.54 16.32 27.41
N SER A 269 -8.37 16.27 26.82
CA SER A 269 -8.12 15.70 25.49
C SER A 269 -7.52 14.29 25.50
N VAL A 270 -7.25 13.78 26.69
CA VAL A 270 -6.65 12.45 26.91
C VAL A 270 -7.71 11.42 27.23
#